data_ad86366f3be8605d35f97f7a8f6acf6f
#
_entry.id   ad86366f3be8605d35f97f7a8f6acf6f
#
_cell.length_a   1.000
_cell.length_b   1.000
_cell.length_c   1.000
_cell.angle_alpha   90.00
_cell.angle_beta   90.00
_cell.angle_gamma   90.00
#
_symmetry.space_group_name_H-M   'P 1'
#
loop_
_entity.id
_entity.type
_entity.pdbx_description
1 polymer ?
#
loop_
_entity_poly.entity_id
_entity_poly.type
_entity_poly.pdbx_seq_one_letter_code
_entity_poly.pdbx_strand_id
1 'polypeptide(L)'
;SAVFGPVVEDRFSALRSGGASDKLKLLSSFRFLCAHRRGEFGVEGLNRFVAEHLTRRGIVDARGDWYDGRPVLVTANDYSLDLFNGDIGIIAEEPGSSAGDARALVAFFPGSGSAPPRRFAPGQLPPHDTVFAMSVHKSQGSELDEVALVLPGRVSPILSRELIYTGITRAK
;
A
#
# COMPACT_ATOMS: atom_id res chain seq x y z
N SER A 1 -5.91 -16.54 8.41
CA SER A 1 -6.43 -15.19 8.73
C SER A 1 -6.15 -14.77 10.18
N ALA A 2 -6.14 -15.70 11.15
CA ALA A 2 -5.90 -15.38 12.57
C ALA A 2 -4.52 -14.75 12.85
N VAL A 3 -3.51 -15.06 12.06
CA VAL A 3 -2.14 -14.56 12.25
C VAL A 3 -1.97 -13.13 11.73
N PHE A 4 -2.59 -12.79 10.60
CA PHE A 4 -2.40 -11.48 9.98
C PHE A 4 -3.22 -10.36 10.62
N GLY A 5 -4.39 -10.66 11.19
CA GLY A 5 -5.28 -9.65 11.76
C GLY A 5 -4.61 -8.72 12.75
N PRO A 6 -3.95 -9.24 13.80
CA PRO A 6 -3.24 -8.40 14.77
C PRO A 6 -2.15 -7.52 14.14
N VAL A 7 -1.38 -8.06 13.21
CA VAL A 7 -0.34 -7.29 12.50
C VAL A 7 -0.96 -6.18 11.65
N VAL A 8 -2.05 -6.48 10.93
CA VAL A 8 -2.77 -5.48 10.11
C VAL A 8 -3.29 -4.35 10.99
N GLU A 9 -3.90 -4.66 12.12
CA GLU A 9 -4.41 -3.64 13.05
C GLU A 9 -3.29 -2.79 13.63
N ASP A 10 -2.22 -3.42 14.11
CA ASP A 10 -1.07 -2.71 14.67
C ASP A 10 -0.42 -1.76 13.66
N ARG A 11 -0.22 -2.23 12.42
CA ARG A 11 0.50 -1.47 11.40
C ARG A 11 -0.35 -0.47 10.62
N PHE A 12 -1.64 -0.67 10.47
CA PHE A 12 -2.50 0.16 9.62
C PHE A 12 -3.61 0.91 10.36
N SER A 13 -3.72 0.80 11.70
CA SER A 13 -4.75 1.52 12.47
C SER A 13 -4.68 3.04 12.31
N ALA A 14 -3.49 3.59 12.11
CA ALA A 14 -3.28 5.02 11.89
C ALA A 14 -3.87 5.55 10.55
N LEU A 15 -4.29 4.67 9.64
CA LEU A 15 -5.03 5.08 8.43
C LEU A 15 -6.40 5.71 8.77
N ARG A 16 -6.97 5.40 9.93
CA ARG A 16 -8.24 6.00 10.39
C ARG A 16 -8.15 7.50 10.58
N SER A 17 -6.98 8.00 10.96
CA SER A 17 -6.74 9.39 11.31
C SER A 17 -5.42 9.87 10.75
N GLY A 18 -5.23 11.17 10.69
CA GLY A 18 -4.02 11.76 10.12
C GLY A 18 -4.20 12.22 8.68
N GLY A 19 -3.37 13.17 8.30
CA GLY A 19 -3.35 13.72 6.95
C GLY A 19 -2.61 12.82 5.95
N ALA A 20 -2.66 13.19 4.68
CA ALA A 20 -2.00 12.44 3.60
C ALA A 20 -0.50 12.18 3.86
N SER A 21 0.20 13.17 4.44
CA SER A 21 1.64 13.03 4.76
C SER A 21 1.90 11.96 5.81
N ASP A 22 1.05 11.84 6.84
CA ASP A 22 1.20 10.81 7.89
C ASP A 22 0.89 9.43 7.33
N LYS A 23 -0.14 9.33 6.50
CA LYS A 23 -0.49 8.09 5.79
C LYS A 23 0.61 7.65 4.82
N LEU A 24 1.25 8.58 4.10
CA LEU A 24 2.40 8.27 3.25
C LEU A 24 3.61 7.75 4.06
N LYS A 25 3.91 8.36 5.21
CA LYS A 25 4.96 7.88 6.12
C LYS A 25 4.66 6.46 6.61
N LEU A 26 3.41 6.20 6.99
CA LEU A 26 2.98 4.85 7.38
C LEU A 26 3.24 3.83 6.27
N LEU A 27 2.95 4.17 5.02
CA LEU A 27 3.22 3.28 3.89
C LEU A 27 4.71 3.06 3.62
N SER A 28 5.58 4.00 3.95
CA SER A 28 7.02 3.84 3.83
C SER A 28 7.64 3.05 4.99
N SER A 29 6.94 2.94 6.12
CA SER A 29 7.45 2.24 7.31
C SER A 29 7.26 0.73 7.27
N PHE A 30 6.15 0.23 6.68
CA PHE A 30 5.82 -1.19 6.73
C PHE A 30 5.20 -1.72 5.43
N ARG A 31 5.53 -2.97 5.07
CA ARG A 31 4.95 -3.68 3.92
C ARG A 31 4.90 -5.18 4.13
N PHE A 32 3.82 -5.81 3.67
CA PHE A 32 3.82 -7.25 3.44
C PHE A 32 4.53 -7.56 2.14
N LEU A 33 5.51 -8.47 2.18
CA LEU A 33 6.24 -8.96 1.01
C LEU A 33 5.87 -10.42 0.76
N CYS A 34 5.26 -10.71 -0.37
CA CYS A 34 4.79 -12.05 -0.74
C CYS A 34 5.73 -12.71 -1.74
N ALA A 35 5.97 -14.00 -1.56
CA ALA A 35 6.70 -14.82 -2.53
C ALA A 35 5.91 -15.02 -3.83
N HIS A 36 4.57 -15.10 -3.74
CA HIS A 36 3.67 -15.36 -4.86
C HIS A 36 2.75 -14.16 -5.15
N ARG A 37 2.32 -14.04 -6.42
CA ARG A 37 1.32 -13.04 -6.80
C ARG A 37 -0.11 -13.50 -6.48
N ARG A 38 -0.42 -14.77 -6.77
CA ARG A 38 -1.76 -15.35 -6.63
C ARG A 38 -1.86 -16.28 -5.41
N GLY A 39 -3.12 -16.56 -5.00
CA GLY A 39 -3.43 -17.43 -3.86
C GLY A 39 -3.69 -16.65 -2.58
N GLU A 40 -4.14 -17.35 -1.54
CA GLU A 40 -4.52 -16.77 -0.25
C GLU A 40 -3.36 -16.00 0.40
N PHE A 41 -2.15 -16.55 0.33
CA PHE A 41 -0.90 -15.95 0.85
C PHE A 41 -0.11 -15.19 -0.23
N GLY A 42 -0.72 -14.94 -1.38
CA GLY A 42 -0.15 -14.13 -2.44
C GLY A 42 -0.54 -12.65 -2.33
N VAL A 43 0.06 -11.82 -3.17
CA VAL A 43 -0.18 -10.37 -3.20
C VAL A 43 -1.67 -10.04 -3.32
N GLU A 44 -2.39 -10.70 -4.26
CA GLU A 44 -3.80 -10.42 -4.54
C GLU A 44 -4.70 -10.82 -3.35
N GLY A 45 -4.47 -12.00 -2.78
CA GLY A 45 -5.21 -12.49 -1.62
C GLY A 45 -4.98 -11.63 -0.39
N LEU A 46 -3.73 -11.26 -0.12
CA LEU A 46 -3.38 -10.49 1.07
C LEU A 46 -3.85 -9.02 0.97
N ASN A 47 -3.76 -8.37 -0.19
CA ASN A 47 -4.32 -7.03 -0.37
C ASN A 47 -5.82 -6.99 -0.10
N ARG A 48 -6.57 -7.98 -0.63
CA ARG A 48 -8.00 -8.12 -0.36
C ARG A 48 -8.28 -8.37 1.11
N PHE A 49 -7.58 -9.32 1.73
CA PHE A 49 -7.72 -9.62 3.16
C PHE A 49 -7.49 -8.38 4.03
N VAL A 50 -6.43 -7.60 3.77
CA VAL A 50 -6.12 -6.39 4.54
C VAL A 50 -7.23 -5.36 4.39
N ALA A 51 -7.67 -5.06 3.15
CA ALA A 51 -8.74 -4.10 2.90
C ALA A 51 -10.06 -4.51 3.61
N GLU A 52 -10.47 -5.78 3.50
CA GLU A 52 -11.65 -6.32 4.18
C GLU A 52 -11.52 -6.29 5.70
N HIS A 53 -10.34 -6.61 6.24
CA HIS A 53 -10.09 -6.61 7.67
C HIS A 53 -10.17 -5.19 8.24
N LEU A 54 -9.52 -4.22 7.60
CA LEU A 54 -9.55 -2.81 7.99
C LEU A 54 -10.97 -2.23 7.89
N THR A 55 -11.75 -2.64 6.87
CA THR A 55 -13.17 -2.24 6.75
C THR A 55 -14.02 -2.80 7.89
N ARG A 56 -13.87 -4.07 8.24
CA ARG A 56 -14.58 -4.67 9.36
C ARG A 56 -14.26 -4.01 10.71
N ARG A 57 -13.04 -3.48 10.85
CA ARG A 57 -12.59 -2.73 12.03
C ARG A 57 -12.97 -1.25 11.98
N GLY A 58 -13.61 -0.78 10.90
CA GLY A 58 -13.97 0.63 10.70
C GLY A 58 -12.76 1.55 10.62
N ILE A 59 -11.60 1.04 10.19
CA ILE A 59 -10.37 1.81 10.00
C ILE A 59 -10.41 2.51 8.64
N VAL A 60 -10.89 1.81 7.60
CA VAL A 60 -11.14 2.35 6.26
C VAL A 60 -12.54 1.91 5.80
N ASP A 61 -13.04 2.45 4.70
CA ASP A 61 -14.25 2.00 4.03
C ASP A 61 -13.95 1.55 2.60
N ALA A 62 -13.44 0.35 2.46
CA ALA A 62 -13.02 -0.23 1.17
C ALA A 62 -14.16 -0.89 0.38
N ARG A 63 -15.43 -0.41 0.51
CA ARG A 63 -16.58 -0.92 -0.25
C ARG A 63 -16.60 -0.45 -1.71
N GLY A 64 -15.86 0.61 -2.03
CA GLY A 64 -15.71 1.16 -3.38
C GLY A 64 -14.27 1.09 -3.86
N ASP A 65 -14.07 1.44 -5.14
CA ASP A 65 -12.72 1.52 -5.73
C ASP A 65 -11.87 2.63 -5.12
N TRP A 66 -12.50 3.71 -4.69
CA TRP A 66 -11.86 4.87 -4.10
C TRP A 66 -12.31 5.04 -2.66
N TYR A 67 -11.35 5.03 -1.73
CA TYR A 67 -11.60 5.24 -0.30
C TYR A 67 -10.40 5.88 0.39
N ASP A 68 -10.67 6.60 1.46
CA ASP A 68 -9.63 7.19 2.29
C ASP A 68 -8.76 6.11 2.94
N GLY A 69 -7.45 6.24 2.81
CA GLY A 69 -6.48 5.25 3.29
C GLY A 69 -6.16 4.13 2.29
N ARG A 70 -6.63 4.21 1.02
CA ARG A 70 -6.24 3.24 -0.01
C ARG A 70 -4.81 3.51 -0.49
N PRO A 71 -3.85 2.60 -0.26
CA PRO A 71 -2.53 2.71 -0.88
C PRO A 71 -2.59 2.28 -2.35
N VAL A 72 -1.92 3.02 -3.21
CA VAL A 72 -1.86 2.76 -4.65
C VAL A 72 -0.42 2.61 -5.12
N LEU A 73 -0.19 1.66 -6.01
CA LEU A 73 1.08 1.40 -6.70
C LEU A 73 0.87 1.63 -8.19
N VAL A 74 1.56 2.57 -8.76
CA VAL A 74 1.58 2.79 -10.21
C VAL A 74 2.20 1.59 -10.91
N THR A 75 1.55 1.09 -11.96
CA THR A 75 1.98 -0.11 -12.70
C THR A 75 2.42 0.17 -14.13
N ALA A 76 2.26 1.42 -14.60
CA ALA A 76 2.74 1.88 -15.91
C ALA A 76 3.22 3.33 -15.80
N ASN A 77 4.24 3.69 -16.58
CA ASN A 77 4.76 5.05 -16.59
C ASN A 77 3.77 6.02 -17.23
N ASP A 78 3.61 7.19 -16.63
CA ASP A 78 2.94 8.36 -17.22
C ASP A 78 3.87 9.57 -17.12
N TYR A 79 4.49 9.90 -18.24
CA TYR A 79 5.46 11.00 -18.33
C TYR A 79 4.79 12.38 -18.21
N SER A 80 3.50 12.49 -18.51
CA SER A 80 2.77 13.75 -18.40
C SER A 80 2.47 14.13 -16.95
N LEU A 81 2.27 13.13 -16.10
CA LEU A 81 2.04 13.29 -14.67
C LEU A 81 3.33 13.11 -13.85
N ASP A 82 4.45 12.78 -14.50
CA ASP A 82 5.71 12.44 -13.81
C ASP A 82 5.48 11.32 -12.76
N LEU A 83 4.67 10.31 -13.13
CA LEU A 83 4.41 9.11 -12.33
C LEU A 83 4.98 7.89 -13.04
N PHE A 84 5.72 7.08 -12.29
CA PHE A 84 6.45 5.95 -12.86
C PHE A 84 6.01 4.63 -12.22
N ASN A 85 6.20 3.56 -12.98
CA ASN A 85 5.97 2.21 -12.48
C ASN A 85 6.82 1.97 -11.21
N GLY A 86 6.13 1.64 -10.12
CA GLY A 86 6.75 1.49 -8.80
C GLY A 86 6.45 2.64 -7.84
N ASP A 87 5.98 3.79 -8.32
CA ASP A 87 5.58 4.89 -7.44
C ASP A 87 4.42 4.48 -6.55
N ILE A 88 4.54 4.80 -5.27
CA ILE A 88 3.53 4.50 -4.25
C ILE A 88 2.92 5.80 -3.73
N GLY A 89 1.59 5.83 -3.74
CA GLY A 89 0.80 6.93 -3.22
C GLY A 89 -0.30 6.45 -2.27
N ILE A 90 -1.06 7.39 -1.77
CA ILE A 90 -2.22 7.16 -0.91
C ILE A 90 -3.42 7.96 -1.41
N ILE A 91 -4.59 7.35 -1.42
CA ILE A 91 -5.84 8.09 -1.55
C ILE A 91 -6.21 8.61 -0.18
N ALA A 92 -6.44 9.89 -0.04
CA ALA A 92 -6.85 10.51 1.21
C ALA A 92 -7.87 11.63 0.98
N GLU A 93 -8.62 11.94 2.04
CA GLU A 93 -9.53 13.10 2.05
C GLU A 93 -8.74 14.39 1.92
N GLU A 94 -9.28 15.35 1.16
CA GLU A 94 -8.68 16.65 1.02
C GLU A 94 -8.82 17.47 2.31
N PRO A 95 -7.73 18.04 2.85
CA PRO A 95 -7.80 18.90 4.00
C PRO A 95 -8.67 20.15 3.72
N GLY A 96 -9.66 20.42 4.58
CA GLY A 96 -10.49 21.63 4.48
C GLY A 96 -11.80 21.48 3.69
N SER A 97 -12.14 20.29 3.18
CA SER A 97 -13.49 20.03 2.69
C SER A 97 -14.47 20.05 3.88
N SER A 98 -15.46 20.95 3.81
CA SER A 98 -16.45 21.16 4.86
C SER A 98 -17.28 19.89 5.10
N ALA A 99 -17.70 19.67 6.35
CA ALA A 99 -18.45 18.50 6.81
C ALA A 99 -19.85 18.31 6.14
N GLY A 100 -20.19 19.06 5.12
CA GLY A 100 -21.45 19.00 4.37
C GLY A 100 -21.29 18.63 2.88
N ASP A 101 -20.10 18.79 2.31
CA ASP A 101 -19.81 18.35 0.95
C ASP A 101 -19.22 16.95 0.98
N ALA A 102 -19.54 16.13 -0.04
CA ALA A 102 -18.90 14.82 -0.21
C ALA A 102 -17.38 15.03 -0.17
N ARG A 103 -16.72 14.51 0.86
CA ARG A 103 -15.29 14.69 1.09
C ARG A 103 -14.53 14.28 -0.16
N ALA A 104 -13.89 15.25 -0.81
CA ALA A 104 -13.17 15.00 -2.05
C ALA A 104 -11.95 14.13 -1.76
N LEU A 105 -11.87 13.00 -2.45
CA LEU A 105 -10.70 12.13 -2.39
C LEU A 105 -9.65 12.62 -3.38
N VAL A 106 -8.41 12.66 -2.93
CA VAL A 106 -7.24 13.06 -3.71
C VAL A 106 -6.16 11.97 -3.58
N ALA A 107 -5.48 11.69 -4.67
CA ALA A 107 -4.31 10.83 -4.66
C ALA A 107 -3.07 11.66 -4.32
N PHE A 108 -2.35 11.27 -3.27
CA PHE A 108 -1.13 11.92 -2.84
C PHE A 108 0.06 11.00 -3.08
N PHE A 109 1.10 11.55 -3.69
CA PHE A 109 2.39 10.87 -3.88
C PHE A 109 3.50 11.69 -3.21
N PRO A 110 4.58 11.05 -2.77
CA PRO A 110 5.70 11.78 -2.18
C PRO A 110 6.20 12.88 -3.11
N GLY A 111 6.52 14.04 -2.54
CA GLY A 111 7.26 15.08 -3.23
C GLY A 111 8.75 14.79 -3.29
N SER A 112 9.50 15.50 -4.11
CA SER A 112 10.95 15.37 -4.19
C SER A 112 11.61 16.07 -2.99
N GLY A 113 12.46 15.35 -2.27
CA GLY A 113 13.15 15.88 -1.09
C GLY A 113 12.17 16.35 0.00
N SER A 114 12.25 17.64 0.37
CA SER A 114 11.36 18.25 1.37
C SER A 114 10.09 18.89 0.78
N ALA A 115 9.81 18.70 -0.49
CA ALA A 115 8.62 19.24 -1.13
C ALA A 115 7.34 18.57 -0.57
N PRO A 116 6.20 19.31 -0.52
CA PRO A 116 4.94 18.72 -0.11
C PRO A 116 4.51 17.59 -1.06
N PRO A 117 3.64 16.68 -0.62
CA PRO A 117 3.10 15.63 -1.47
C PRO A 117 2.47 16.20 -2.74
N ARG A 118 2.74 15.55 -3.87
CA ARG A 118 2.10 15.84 -5.16
C ARG A 118 0.66 15.33 -5.14
N ARG A 119 -0.24 16.04 -5.79
CA ARG A 119 -1.69 15.83 -5.70
C ARG A 119 -2.28 15.57 -7.08
N PHE A 120 -3.10 14.55 -7.19
CA PHE A 120 -3.77 14.15 -8.42
C PHE A 120 -5.23 13.79 -8.15
N ALA A 121 -6.12 14.06 -9.09
CA ALA A 121 -7.46 13.50 -9.02
C ALA A 121 -7.36 11.96 -9.21
N PRO A 122 -8.06 11.15 -8.39
CA PRO A 122 -7.94 9.69 -8.47
C PRO A 122 -8.18 9.13 -9.88
N GLY A 123 -9.16 9.68 -10.61
CA GLY A 123 -9.47 9.28 -11.98
C GLY A 123 -8.44 9.65 -13.04
N GLN A 124 -7.41 10.44 -12.70
CA GLN A 124 -6.31 10.78 -13.60
C GLN A 124 -5.11 9.84 -13.46
N LEU A 125 -5.12 8.97 -12.44
CA LEU A 125 -3.99 8.08 -12.20
C LEU A 125 -3.81 7.11 -13.38
N PRO A 126 -2.55 6.83 -13.76
CA PRO A 126 -2.24 5.76 -14.69
C PRO A 126 -2.66 4.40 -14.10
N PRO A 127 -2.55 3.29 -14.85
CA PRO A 127 -2.82 1.96 -14.33
C PRO A 127 -2.11 1.72 -12.99
N HIS A 128 -2.86 1.25 -11.99
CA HIS A 128 -2.38 1.10 -10.62
C HIS A 128 -3.08 -0.06 -9.91
N ASP A 129 -2.41 -0.59 -8.88
CA ASP A 129 -2.92 -1.64 -8.00
C ASP A 129 -3.04 -1.12 -6.56
N THR A 130 -3.89 -1.74 -5.73
CA THR A 130 -3.84 -1.55 -4.26
C THR A 130 -2.61 -2.24 -3.69
N VAL A 131 -1.90 -1.60 -2.73
CA VAL A 131 -0.58 -2.07 -2.29
C VAL A 131 -0.37 -2.08 -0.77
N PHE A 132 -1.21 -2.77 -0.01
CA PHE A 132 -0.87 -3.19 1.36
C PHE A 132 0.20 -4.28 1.35
N ALA A 133 0.21 -5.10 0.29
CA ALA A 133 1.17 -6.15 0.04
C ALA A 133 1.71 -6.08 -1.39
N MET A 134 2.98 -6.44 -1.57
CA MET A 134 3.61 -6.53 -2.90
C MET A 134 4.50 -7.77 -2.99
N SER A 135 4.94 -8.13 -4.19
CA SER A 135 5.90 -9.24 -4.33
C SER A 135 7.30 -8.79 -3.92
N VAL A 136 8.11 -9.75 -3.42
CA VAL A 136 9.52 -9.51 -3.10
C VAL A 136 10.26 -8.90 -4.31
N HIS A 137 9.97 -9.36 -5.53
CA HIS A 137 10.59 -8.82 -6.75
C HIS A 137 10.23 -7.33 -6.98
N LYS A 138 8.96 -6.95 -6.80
CA LYS A 138 8.54 -5.55 -6.96
C LYS A 138 9.08 -4.62 -5.86
N SER A 139 9.51 -5.16 -4.72
CA SER A 139 10.12 -4.38 -3.64
C SER A 139 11.60 -4.06 -3.87
N GLN A 140 12.22 -4.59 -4.93
CA GLN A 140 13.62 -4.27 -5.25
C GLN A 140 13.79 -2.77 -5.49
N GLY A 141 14.79 -2.19 -4.84
CA GLY A 141 15.02 -0.73 -4.87
C GLY A 141 14.23 0.06 -3.82
N SER A 142 13.26 -0.55 -3.13
CA SER A 142 12.58 0.08 -2.00
C SER A 142 13.29 -0.24 -0.69
N GLU A 143 13.30 0.71 0.23
CA GLU A 143 13.74 0.53 1.62
C GLU A 143 12.54 0.80 2.53
N LEU A 144 12.33 -0.06 3.52
CA LEU A 144 11.23 -0.02 4.47
C LEU A 144 11.82 -0.11 5.87
N ASP A 145 11.14 0.46 6.87
CA ASP A 145 11.62 0.31 8.25
C ASP A 145 11.40 -1.12 8.73
N GLU A 146 10.27 -1.73 8.34
CA GLU A 146 9.94 -3.12 8.65
C GLU A 146 9.25 -3.81 7.48
N VAL A 147 9.42 -5.12 7.39
CA VAL A 147 8.73 -5.98 6.43
C VAL A 147 8.15 -7.21 7.12
N ALA A 148 6.99 -7.66 6.67
CA ALA A 148 6.48 -8.99 6.98
C ALA A 148 6.58 -9.86 5.74
N LEU A 149 7.53 -10.80 5.74
CA LEU A 149 7.72 -11.73 4.65
C LEU A 149 6.69 -12.87 4.74
N VAL A 150 5.81 -12.94 3.74
CA VAL A 150 4.74 -13.94 3.67
C VAL A 150 5.15 -15.07 2.74
N LEU A 151 5.40 -16.22 3.34
CA LEU A 151 5.81 -17.42 2.64
C LEU A 151 4.60 -18.34 2.40
N PRO A 152 4.56 -19.09 1.29
CA PRO A 152 3.50 -20.05 1.05
C PRO A 152 3.56 -21.19 2.08
N GLY A 153 2.39 -21.71 2.47
CA GLY A 153 2.28 -22.84 3.41
C GLY A 153 2.74 -24.19 2.85
N ARG A 154 3.18 -24.23 1.60
CA ARG A 154 3.72 -25.45 0.93
C ARG A 154 5.03 -25.11 0.27
N VAL A 155 5.92 -26.12 0.19
CA VAL A 155 7.17 -26.01 -0.56
C VAL A 155 6.86 -25.63 -2.01
N SER A 156 7.53 -24.61 -2.50
CA SER A 156 7.34 -24.05 -3.84
C SER A 156 8.71 -23.77 -4.46
N PRO A 157 8.89 -24.05 -5.76
CA PRO A 157 10.14 -23.77 -6.47
C PRO A 157 10.58 -22.29 -6.42
N ILE A 158 9.64 -21.36 -6.18
CA ILE A 158 9.95 -19.94 -6.06
C ILE A 158 10.59 -19.57 -4.71
N LEU A 159 10.47 -20.46 -3.70
CA LEU A 159 11.08 -20.28 -2.39
C LEU A 159 12.57 -20.63 -2.48
N SER A 160 13.36 -19.68 -2.92
CA SER A 160 14.82 -19.77 -2.92
C SER A 160 15.42 -18.98 -1.75
N ARG A 161 16.67 -19.27 -1.43
CA ARG A 161 17.43 -18.50 -0.43
C ARG A 161 17.56 -17.04 -0.85
N GLU A 162 17.75 -16.81 -2.14
CA GLU A 162 17.90 -15.49 -2.76
C GLU A 162 16.62 -14.66 -2.60
N LEU A 163 15.43 -15.27 -2.77
CA LEU A 163 14.16 -14.60 -2.57
C LEU A 163 13.98 -14.18 -1.10
N ILE A 164 14.28 -15.09 -0.16
CA ILE A 164 14.18 -14.80 1.27
C ILE A 164 15.17 -13.71 1.64
N TYR A 165 16.43 -13.82 1.19
CA TYR A 165 17.45 -12.80 1.43
C TYR A 165 17.03 -11.44 0.88
N THR A 166 16.55 -11.40 -0.38
CA THR A 166 16.05 -10.16 -1.00
C THR A 166 14.92 -9.55 -0.19
N GLY A 167 13.97 -10.36 0.30
CA GLY A 167 12.86 -9.89 1.12
C GLY A 167 13.31 -9.30 2.46
N ILE A 168 14.19 -10.00 3.17
CA ILE A 168 14.69 -9.56 4.49
C ILE A 168 15.52 -8.27 4.36
N THR A 169 16.36 -8.17 3.33
CA THR A 169 17.21 -6.99 3.10
C THR A 169 16.45 -5.74 2.64
N ARG A 170 15.12 -5.79 2.51
CA ARG A 170 14.30 -4.58 2.30
C ARG A 170 14.04 -3.84 3.61
N ALA A 171 14.14 -4.49 4.75
CA ALA A 171 14.08 -3.84 6.05
C ALA A 171 15.42 -3.19 6.40
N LYS A 172 15.36 -2.01 7.03
CA LYS A 172 16.51 -1.28 7.57
C LYS A 172 16.95 -1.87 8.91
#